data_1a6cb3bd372ec17a3aea63343cdef987
#
_entry.id   1a6cb3bd372ec17a3aea63343cdef987
#
_cell.length_a   1.000
_cell.length_b   1.000
_cell.length_c   1.000
_cell.angle_alpha   90.00
_cell.angle_beta   90.00
_cell.angle_gamma   90.00
#
_symmetry.space_group_name_H-M   'P 1'
#
loop_
_entity.id
_entity.type
_entity.pdbx_description
1 polymer ?
#
loop_
_entity_poly.entity_id
_entity_poly.type
_entity_poly.pdbx_seq_one_letter_code
_entity_poly.pdbx_strand_id
1 'polypeptide(L)'
;MFEVLICRRSACICGYQVRGSKLQTEHHAVVGKKGGGATRIQGRLVGNQEIDWLQGWIDEHPGWSRKRIARELCQRWEWQDARGRLKDFAARSFLLKLEGQRRLKLPALQVHQRRPARAAPQWPDWQEPAGWSAGLSQLLPVRVEPVVAGTEAARRWRFYLHHYHYLGLRVVGENLGYLARDGAGRDVACLLFGAAAWQCGPRDRTLRWSSEERREQLAQVANNTRFLILPWVRVSHLASHLLGRVARRISADWLGKYGHGLDWLETFVERDRFRGSCYRAANWQWVGQTQGRSRQDREHTCQVPIKDIYLYALGGRARR
;
A
#
# COMPACT_ATOMS: atom_id res chain seq x y z
N MET A 1 -18.81 -26.09 -5.41
CA MET A 1 -18.10 -25.68 -4.18
C MET A 1 -17.91 -24.18 -4.28
N PHE A 2 -18.68 -23.43 -3.48
CA PHE A 2 -18.81 -21.97 -3.61
C PHE A 2 -17.78 -21.29 -2.71
N GLU A 3 -16.76 -20.67 -3.27
CA GLU A 3 -15.95 -19.73 -2.53
C GLU A 3 -16.40 -18.30 -2.84
N VAL A 4 -17.35 -17.86 -2.03
CA VAL A 4 -17.72 -16.45 -1.96
C VAL A 4 -16.75 -15.78 -0.97
N LEU A 5 -16.17 -14.66 -1.36
CA LEU A 5 -15.38 -13.76 -0.51
C LEU A 5 -16.25 -13.19 0.64
N ILE A 6 -16.70 -14.06 1.56
CA ILE A 6 -17.48 -13.67 2.73
C ILE A 6 -16.49 -13.54 3.88
N CYS A 7 -16.18 -12.33 4.27
CA CYS A 7 -15.46 -12.05 5.50
C CYS A 7 -16.46 -11.76 6.62
N ARG A 8 -16.79 -12.78 7.42
CA ARG A 8 -17.38 -12.52 8.75
C ARG A 8 -16.28 -12.10 9.68
N ARG A 9 -16.38 -10.90 10.26
CA ARG A 9 -15.62 -10.53 11.45
C ARG A 9 -16.13 -11.38 12.62
N SER A 10 -15.48 -12.50 12.91
CA SER A 10 -15.46 -13.00 14.28
C SER A 10 -14.54 -12.08 15.07
N ALA A 11 -15.07 -11.48 16.11
CA ALA A 11 -14.32 -10.63 17.03
C ALA A 11 -13.21 -11.47 17.69
N CYS A 12 -11.98 -11.38 17.17
CA CYS A 12 -10.79 -11.75 17.92
C CYS A 12 -10.19 -10.46 18.47
N ILE A 13 -10.52 -10.19 19.71
CA ILE A 13 -9.80 -9.27 20.58
C ILE A 13 -8.47 -9.96 20.92
N CYS A 14 -7.44 -9.68 20.15
CA CYS A 14 -6.08 -10.08 20.52
C CYS A 14 -5.46 -8.94 21.31
N GLY A 15 -5.61 -9.02 22.64
CA GLY A 15 -4.90 -8.18 23.59
C GLY A 15 -3.40 -8.52 23.55
N TYR A 16 -2.59 -7.59 23.09
CA TYR A 16 -1.14 -7.66 23.30
C TYR A 16 -0.82 -7.28 24.75
N GLN A 17 -0.68 -8.28 25.59
CA GLN A 17 0.04 -8.14 26.86
C GLN A 17 1.54 -8.14 26.58
N VAL A 18 2.16 -6.99 26.82
CA VAL A 18 3.61 -6.87 26.87
C VAL A 18 4.08 -7.53 28.17
N ARG A 19 4.62 -8.74 28.10
CA ARG A 19 5.40 -9.31 29.20
C ARG A 19 6.83 -8.79 29.09
N GLY A 20 7.20 -7.98 30.07
CA GLY A 20 8.59 -7.66 30.32
C GLY A 20 9.33 -8.89 30.84
N SER A 21 10.36 -9.31 30.16
CA SER A 21 11.39 -10.18 30.71
C SER A 21 12.72 -9.43 30.71
N LYS A 22 13.19 -9.11 31.94
CA LYS A 22 14.57 -8.71 32.18
C LYS A 22 15.46 -9.91 31.87
N LEU A 23 16.34 -9.78 30.94
CA LEU A 23 17.55 -10.61 30.83
C LEU A 23 18.74 -9.70 31.02
N GLN A 24 19.40 -9.91 32.13
CA GLN A 24 20.76 -9.49 32.39
C GLN A 24 21.67 -10.21 31.39
N THR A 25 22.46 -9.50 30.66
CA THR A 25 23.59 -10.05 29.93
C THR A 25 24.82 -9.20 30.19
N GLU A 26 25.82 -9.92 30.63
CA GLU A 26 27.11 -9.47 31.06
C GLU A 26 27.91 -8.72 30.00
N HIS A 27 28.67 -7.73 30.46
CA HIS A 27 29.61 -6.97 29.67
C HIS A 27 30.78 -7.85 29.21
N HIS A 28 30.89 -8.07 27.90
CA HIS A 28 32.18 -8.29 27.29
C HIS A 28 32.56 -7.06 26.48
N ALA A 29 33.53 -6.34 27.00
CA ALA A 29 34.19 -5.23 26.33
C ALA A 29 34.97 -5.74 25.12
N VAL A 30 34.43 -5.54 23.93
CA VAL A 30 35.20 -5.63 22.67
C VAL A 30 35.72 -4.22 22.34
N VAL A 31 36.99 -4.03 22.53
CA VAL A 31 37.76 -2.89 22.04
C VAL A 31 37.75 -2.97 20.51
N GLY A 32 36.88 -2.19 19.86
CA GLY A 32 36.72 -2.12 18.41
C GLY A 32 37.33 -0.82 17.87
N LYS A 33 38.33 -0.97 17.04
CA LYS A 33 39.12 0.02 16.29
C LYS A 33 38.32 1.26 15.86
N LYS A 34 38.81 2.44 16.26
CA LYS A 34 38.49 3.75 15.66
C LYS A 34 39.00 3.79 14.21
N GLY A 35 38.15 3.50 13.27
CA GLY A 35 38.35 3.70 11.84
C GLY A 35 37.53 4.89 11.35
N GLY A 36 38.08 6.10 11.36
CA GLY A 36 37.44 7.31 10.86
C GLY A 36 37.47 7.38 9.32
N GLY A 37 36.75 6.50 8.65
CA GLY A 37 36.61 6.52 7.18
C GLY A 37 35.51 7.47 6.74
N ALA A 38 35.81 8.42 5.84
CA ALA A 38 34.81 9.22 5.17
C ALA A 38 33.86 8.32 4.35
N THR A 39 32.55 8.52 4.49
CA THR A 39 31.53 7.73 3.80
C THR A 39 30.92 8.53 2.66
N ARG A 40 30.89 7.98 1.45
CA ARG A 40 30.23 8.66 0.31
C ARG A 40 28.72 8.42 0.37
N ILE A 41 27.93 9.53 0.44
CA ILE A 41 26.47 9.50 0.55
C ILE A 41 25.88 10.48 -0.47
N GLN A 42 25.02 9.99 -1.36
CA GLN A 42 24.41 10.80 -2.43
C GLN A 42 25.43 11.62 -3.23
N GLY A 43 26.62 11.04 -3.49
CA GLY A 43 27.69 11.69 -4.22
C GLY A 43 28.63 12.57 -3.36
N ARG A 44 28.24 12.92 -2.12
CA ARG A 44 29.02 13.73 -1.19
C ARG A 44 29.89 12.87 -0.28
N LEU A 45 31.11 13.25 -0.08
CA LEU A 45 31.98 12.65 0.92
C LEU A 45 31.67 13.28 2.29
N VAL A 46 31.33 12.45 3.28
CA VAL A 46 31.01 12.91 4.63
C VAL A 46 32.00 12.29 5.60
N GLY A 47 32.87 13.13 6.12
CA GLY A 47 33.88 12.80 7.14
C GLY A 47 33.45 13.19 8.55
N ASN A 48 34.41 13.19 9.48
CA ASN A 48 34.11 13.57 10.86
C ASN A 48 33.80 15.07 10.98
N GLN A 49 34.53 15.92 10.26
CA GLN A 49 34.32 17.38 10.27
C GLN A 49 32.89 17.75 9.84
N GLU A 50 32.35 17.10 8.80
CA GLU A 50 30.98 17.33 8.37
C GLU A 50 29.95 16.85 9.40
N ILE A 51 30.27 15.79 10.14
CA ILE A 51 29.37 15.28 11.19
C ILE A 51 29.42 16.20 12.41
N ASP A 52 30.58 16.68 12.81
CA ASP A 52 30.76 17.64 13.92
C ASP A 52 30.02 18.95 13.61
N TRP A 53 30.19 19.46 12.40
CA TRP A 53 29.42 20.60 11.90
C TRP A 53 27.90 20.32 11.94
N LEU A 54 27.46 19.12 11.49
CA LEU A 54 26.07 18.77 11.45
C LEU A 54 25.48 18.69 12.88
N GLN A 55 26.24 18.19 13.86
CA GLN A 55 25.83 18.20 15.26
C GLN A 55 25.65 19.63 15.78
N GLY A 56 26.65 20.51 15.60
CA GLY A 56 26.55 21.89 16.02
C GLY A 56 25.34 22.60 15.40
N TRP A 57 25.13 22.40 14.10
CA TRP A 57 23.99 22.97 13.40
C TRP A 57 22.63 22.44 13.92
N ILE A 58 22.54 21.17 14.31
CA ILE A 58 21.33 20.61 14.94
C ILE A 58 21.12 21.22 16.33
N ASP A 59 22.17 21.37 17.10
CA ASP A 59 22.12 21.91 18.47
C ASP A 59 21.73 23.40 18.51
N GLU A 60 22.07 24.16 17.45
CA GLU A 60 21.58 25.53 17.24
C GLU A 60 20.08 25.63 16.98
N HIS A 61 19.42 24.48 16.63
CA HIS A 61 18.01 24.46 16.26
C HIS A 61 17.19 23.45 17.09
N PRO A 62 17.17 23.55 18.43
CA PRO A 62 16.57 22.53 19.31
C PRO A 62 15.06 22.34 19.10
N GLY A 63 14.37 23.34 18.55
CA GLY A 63 12.93 23.26 18.24
C GLY A 63 12.59 22.59 16.89
N TRP A 64 13.59 22.22 16.12
CA TRP A 64 13.31 21.60 14.82
C TRP A 64 12.96 20.13 14.94
N SER A 65 11.93 19.72 14.17
CA SER A 65 11.64 18.30 14.01
C SER A 65 12.70 17.60 13.16
N ARG A 66 12.91 16.29 13.37
CA ARG A 66 13.80 15.46 12.54
C ARG A 66 13.47 15.55 11.03
N LYS A 67 12.20 15.77 10.69
CA LYS A 67 11.75 15.99 9.31
C LYS A 67 12.23 17.34 8.77
N ARG A 68 12.15 18.39 9.58
CA ARG A 68 12.63 19.72 9.20
C ARG A 68 14.14 19.71 9.00
N ILE A 69 14.89 19.14 9.95
CA ILE A 69 16.35 18.99 9.84
C ILE A 69 16.73 18.29 8.52
N ALA A 70 16.07 17.17 8.19
CA ALA A 70 16.37 16.46 6.96
C ALA A 70 16.08 17.29 5.69
N ARG A 71 15.02 18.08 5.70
CA ARG A 71 14.65 18.94 4.57
C ARG A 71 15.62 20.10 4.39
N GLU A 72 15.94 20.78 5.48
CA GLU A 72 16.91 21.89 5.48
C GLU A 72 18.32 21.41 5.09
N LEU A 73 18.71 20.19 5.56
CA LEU A 73 19.96 19.56 5.15
C LEU A 73 19.99 19.29 3.64
N CYS A 74 18.86 18.82 3.07
CA CYS A 74 18.77 18.62 1.62
C CYS A 74 18.93 19.93 0.84
N GLN A 75 18.36 21.03 1.32
CA GLN A 75 18.52 22.33 0.69
C GLN A 75 19.99 22.80 0.76
N ARG A 76 20.60 22.68 1.93
CA ARG A 76 21.95 23.13 2.17
C ARG A 76 23.03 22.30 1.44
N TRP A 77 22.76 21.00 1.25
CA TRP A 77 23.64 20.07 0.57
C TRP A 77 23.24 19.80 -0.90
N GLU A 78 22.24 20.53 -1.39
CA GLU A 78 21.70 20.40 -2.75
C GLU A 78 21.30 18.97 -3.11
N TRP A 79 20.78 18.22 -2.12
CA TRP A 79 20.32 16.86 -2.33
C TRP A 79 18.94 16.85 -2.99
N GLN A 80 18.95 16.90 -4.31
CA GLN A 80 17.75 16.91 -5.14
C GLN A 80 17.76 15.70 -6.10
N ASP A 81 16.56 15.29 -6.54
CA ASP A 81 16.43 14.35 -7.63
C ASP A 81 16.55 15.07 -9.00
N ALA A 82 16.52 14.31 -10.10
CA ALA A 82 16.61 14.87 -11.44
C ALA A 82 15.47 15.86 -11.80
N ARG A 83 14.43 15.94 -10.98
CA ARG A 83 13.28 16.86 -11.12
C ARG A 83 13.36 18.04 -10.13
N GLY A 84 14.47 18.26 -9.47
CA GLY A 84 14.65 19.32 -8.48
C GLY A 84 13.95 19.10 -7.14
N ARG A 85 13.39 17.91 -6.86
CA ARG A 85 12.71 17.63 -5.60
C ARG A 85 13.71 17.18 -4.54
N LEU A 86 13.57 17.71 -3.32
CA LEU A 86 14.44 17.38 -2.20
C LEU A 86 14.37 15.88 -1.85
N LYS A 87 15.54 15.25 -1.67
CA LYS A 87 15.69 13.84 -1.24
C LYS A 87 15.56 13.71 0.28
N ASP A 88 14.54 14.33 0.89
CA ASP A 88 14.36 14.41 2.35
C ASP A 88 14.25 13.03 3.03
N PHE A 89 13.74 12.03 2.32
CA PHE A 89 13.70 10.64 2.82
C PHE A 89 15.10 10.03 2.93
N ALA A 90 15.97 10.29 1.95
CA ALA A 90 17.35 9.83 1.99
C ALA A 90 18.13 10.52 3.11
N ALA A 91 17.92 11.82 3.30
CA ALA A 91 18.52 12.58 4.39
C ALA A 91 18.06 12.07 5.77
N ARG A 92 16.78 11.78 5.95
CA ARG A 92 16.27 11.15 7.19
C ARG A 92 16.93 9.80 7.47
N SER A 93 17.03 8.94 6.46
CA SER A 93 17.69 7.64 6.59
C SER A 93 19.17 7.77 6.95
N PHE A 94 19.85 8.76 6.38
CA PHE A 94 21.24 9.08 6.70
C PHE A 94 21.41 9.55 8.15
N LEU A 95 20.60 10.51 8.60
CA LEU A 95 20.62 11.03 9.96
C LEU A 95 20.37 9.91 11.00
N LEU A 96 19.36 9.06 10.75
CA LEU A 96 19.07 7.91 11.61
C LEU A 96 20.23 6.90 11.65
N LYS A 97 20.92 6.69 10.54
CA LYS A 97 22.11 5.82 10.49
C LYS A 97 23.24 6.37 11.36
N LEU A 98 23.50 7.68 11.29
CA LEU A 98 24.51 8.33 12.14
C LEU A 98 24.12 8.26 13.63
N GLU A 99 22.85 8.47 13.98
CA GLU A 99 22.34 8.32 15.35
C GLU A 99 22.52 6.87 15.85
N GLY A 100 22.15 5.88 15.02
CA GLY A 100 22.36 4.44 15.36
C GLY A 100 23.84 4.07 15.55
N GLN A 101 24.75 4.76 14.84
CA GLN A 101 26.20 4.63 15.01
C GLN A 101 26.76 5.46 16.18
N ARG A 102 25.93 6.15 16.95
CA ARG A 102 26.32 7.07 18.04
C ARG A 102 27.26 8.20 17.59
N ARG A 103 27.22 8.56 16.32
CA ARG A 103 28.02 9.64 15.72
C ARG A 103 27.29 10.98 15.68
N LEU A 104 25.97 10.97 15.88
CA LEU A 104 25.09 12.13 15.87
C LEU A 104 23.97 11.93 16.89
N LYS A 105 23.56 13.02 17.55
CA LYS A 105 22.40 13.05 18.45
C LYS A 105 21.30 13.86 17.79
N LEU A 106 20.17 13.21 17.51
CA LEU A 106 19.00 13.89 16.95
C LEU A 106 18.06 14.37 18.07
N PRO A 107 17.28 15.43 17.85
CA PRO A 107 16.23 15.83 18.76
C PRO A 107 15.27 14.68 19.05
N ALA A 108 14.67 14.69 20.24
CA ALA A 108 13.63 13.73 20.59
C ALA A 108 12.52 13.71 19.52
N LEU A 109 11.96 12.55 19.26
CA LEU A 109 10.80 12.46 18.37
C LEU A 109 9.69 13.32 18.96
N GLN A 110 9.29 14.37 18.24
CA GLN A 110 8.08 15.09 18.60
C GLN A 110 6.92 14.10 18.51
N VAL A 111 6.35 13.80 19.66
CA VAL A 111 5.11 13.02 19.73
C VAL A 111 4.02 13.93 19.15
N HIS A 112 3.87 13.90 17.82
CA HIS A 112 2.63 14.42 17.26
C HIS A 112 1.53 13.59 17.92
N GLN A 113 0.65 14.25 18.68
CA GLN A 113 -0.61 13.61 19.04
C GLN A 113 -1.14 12.95 17.76
N ARG A 114 -1.22 11.62 17.79
CA ARG A 114 -1.80 10.89 16.67
C ARG A 114 -3.12 11.58 16.41
N ARG A 115 -3.29 12.16 15.22
CA ARG A 115 -4.63 12.62 14.82
C ARG A 115 -5.56 11.46 15.17
N PRO A 116 -6.61 11.72 15.97
CA PRO A 116 -7.51 10.65 16.36
C PRO A 116 -7.87 9.87 15.11
N ALA A 117 -7.80 8.55 15.18
CA ALA A 117 -8.15 7.70 14.05
C ALA A 117 -9.50 8.22 13.54
N ARG A 118 -9.55 8.60 12.26
CA ARG A 118 -10.78 9.15 11.68
C ARG A 118 -11.88 8.16 12.00
N ALA A 119 -12.92 8.64 12.72
CA ALA A 119 -14.02 7.79 13.15
C ALA A 119 -14.51 6.95 11.96
N ALA A 120 -14.83 5.70 12.23
CA ALA A 120 -15.41 4.83 11.22
C ALA A 120 -16.63 5.51 10.60
N PRO A 121 -16.84 5.40 9.28
CA PRO A 121 -18.08 5.88 8.67
C PRO A 121 -19.26 5.21 9.40
N GLN A 122 -20.08 6.01 10.05
CA GLN A 122 -21.30 5.53 10.70
C GLN A 122 -22.46 5.63 9.73
N TRP A 123 -23.30 4.63 9.77
CA TRP A 123 -24.56 4.58 9.05
C TRP A 123 -25.64 4.27 10.09
N PRO A 124 -26.28 5.26 10.72
CA PRO A 124 -27.11 5.06 11.91
C PRO A 124 -28.27 4.08 11.70
N ASP A 125 -28.88 4.10 10.53
CA ASP A 125 -30.04 3.29 10.20
C ASP A 125 -29.68 2.06 9.34
N TRP A 126 -28.39 1.65 9.33
CA TRP A 126 -27.98 0.52 8.53
C TRP A 126 -28.40 -0.80 9.15
N GLN A 127 -29.24 -1.51 8.40
CA GLN A 127 -29.56 -2.93 8.67
C GLN A 127 -28.97 -3.78 7.54
N GLU A 128 -28.26 -4.84 7.91
CA GLU A 128 -27.72 -5.78 6.93
C GLU A 128 -28.87 -6.48 6.22
N PRO A 129 -28.96 -6.41 4.88
CA PRO A 129 -30.01 -7.09 4.14
C PRO A 129 -29.94 -8.60 4.33
N ALA A 130 -31.08 -9.29 4.26
CA ALA A 130 -31.10 -10.74 4.24
C ALA A 130 -30.26 -11.27 3.07
N GLY A 131 -29.51 -12.34 3.32
CA GLY A 131 -28.69 -12.97 2.28
C GLY A 131 -29.57 -13.57 1.18
N TRP A 132 -29.18 -13.35 -0.08
CA TRP A 132 -29.90 -13.87 -1.23
C TRP A 132 -28.95 -14.50 -2.25
N SER A 133 -29.47 -15.44 -3.02
CA SER A 133 -28.78 -16.16 -4.10
C SER A 133 -29.52 -15.98 -5.40
N ALA A 134 -28.77 -15.84 -6.50
CA ALA A 134 -29.33 -15.73 -7.84
C ALA A 134 -28.33 -16.24 -8.88
N GLY A 135 -28.82 -16.53 -10.09
CA GLY A 135 -27.95 -16.68 -11.25
C GLY A 135 -27.44 -15.33 -11.75
N LEU A 136 -26.27 -15.30 -12.35
CA LEU A 136 -25.68 -14.04 -12.88
C LEU A 136 -26.62 -13.36 -13.90
N SER A 137 -27.33 -14.11 -14.71
CA SER A 137 -28.29 -13.60 -15.70
C SER A 137 -29.41 -12.76 -15.09
N GLN A 138 -29.81 -13.08 -13.85
CA GLN A 138 -30.86 -12.36 -13.12
C GLN A 138 -30.39 -10.99 -12.60
N LEU A 139 -29.08 -10.76 -12.53
CA LEU A 139 -28.49 -9.48 -12.10
C LEU A 139 -28.29 -8.52 -13.26
N LEU A 140 -28.33 -9.01 -14.49
CA LEU A 140 -28.02 -8.19 -15.66
C LEU A 140 -29.10 -7.12 -15.93
N PRO A 141 -28.71 -5.95 -16.40
CA PRO A 141 -27.33 -5.50 -16.61
C PRO A 141 -26.64 -5.07 -15.31
N VAL A 142 -25.50 -5.69 -14.98
CA VAL A 142 -24.69 -5.21 -13.84
C VAL A 142 -23.95 -3.94 -14.25
N ARG A 143 -24.15 -2.86 -13.51
CA ARG A 143 -23.47 -1.58 -13.71
C ARG A 143 -22.29 -1.47 -12.75
N VAL A 144 -21.14 -1.03 -13.27
CA VAL A 144 -19.93 -0.77 -12.45
C VAL A 144 -19.58 0.70 -12.65
N GLU A 145 -19.75 1.50 -11.61
CA GLU A 145 -19.64 2.96 -11.69
C GLU A 145 -18.49 3.47 -10.82
N PRO A 146 -17.69 4.43 -11.34
CA PRO A 146 -16.68 5.10 -10.52
C PRO A 146 -17.35 5.84 -9.35
N VAL A 147 -16.72 5.76 -8.20
CA VAL A 147 -17.21 6.42 -6.99
C VAL A 147 -16.75 7.87 -7.00
N VAL A 148 -17.71 8.80 -7.06
CA VAL A 148 -17.47 10.24 -7.02
C VAL A 148 -17.54 10.73 -5.58
N ALA A 149 -16.52 11.48 -5.14
CA ALA A 149 -16.46 12.03 -3.79
C ALA A 149 -17.67 12.95 -3.50
N GLY A 150 -18.17 12.90 -2.26
CA GLY A 150 -19.32 13.71 -1.82
C GLY A 150 -20.68 13.07 -2.09
N THR A 151 -20.78 12.04 -2.94
CA THR A 151 -22.05 11.36 -3.25
C THR A 151 -22.45 10.36 -2.18
N GLU A 152 -23.74 9.99 -2.16
CA GLU A 152 -24.23 8.92 -1.29
C GLU A 152 -23.61 7.57 -1.66
N ALA A 153 -23.42 7.29 -2.95
CA ALA A 153 -22.68 6.11 -3.42
C ALA A 153 -21.29 6.02 -2.81
N ALA A 154 -20.58 7.15 -2.69
CA ALA A 154 -19.28 7.20 -2.03
C ALA A 154 -19.37 6.91 -0.52
N ARG A 155 -20.42 7.39 0.16
CA ARG A 155 -20.63 7.10 1.59
C ARG A 155 -20.88 5.60 1.79
N ARG A 156 -21.79 4.98 1.02
CA ARG A 156 -22.08 3.54 1.07
C ARG A 156 -20.84 2.70 0.75
N TRP A 157 -20.13 3.01 -0.33
CA TRP A 157 -18.91 2.32 -0.73
C TRP A 157 -17.83 2.35 0.38
N ARG A 158 -17.64 3.52 1.02
CA ARG A 158 -16.71 3.66 2.17
C ARG A 158 -17.16 2.83 3.36
N PHE A 159 -18.46 2.86 3.66
CA PHE A 159 -19.05 2.08 4.73
C PHE A 159 -18.84 0.58 4.49
N TYR A 160 -19.19 0.07 3.30
CA TYR A 160 -19.03 -1.35 2.97
C TYR A 160 -17.58 -1.81 3.09
N LEU A 161 -16.64 -1.12 2.50
CA LEU A 161 -15.23 -1.48 2.60
C LEU A 161 -14.69 -1.39 4.03
N HIS A 162 -15.14 -0.43 4.81
CA HIS A 162 -14.71 -0.29 6.20
C HIS A 162 -15.24 -1.44 7.07
N HIS A 163 -16.52 -1.78 6.94
CA HIS A 163 -17.17 -2.76 7.80
C HIS A 163 -16.99 -4.20 7.34
N TYR A 164 -17.01 -4.46 6.04
CA TYR A 164 -17.09 -5.82 5.51
C TYR A 164 -15.81 -6.32 4.86
N HIS A 165 -14.86 -5.44 4.50
CA HIS A 165 -13.59 -5.90 3.95
C HIS A 165 -12.58 -6.16 5.07
N TYR A 166 -11.93 -7.35 5.08
CA TYR A 166 -11.02 -7.78 6.15
C TYR A 166 -9.81 -6.84 6.41
N LEU A 167 -9.35 -6.10 5.40
CA LEU A 167 -8.32 -5.07 5.53
C LEU A 167 -8.89 -3.67 5.81
N GLY A 168 -10.21 -3.53 5.91
CA GLY A 168 -10.86 -2.24 6.02
C GLY A 168 -10.58 -1.30 4.84
N LEU A 169 -10.93 -0.02 4.98
CA LEU A 169 -10.69 1.00 3.97
C LEU A 169 -9.38 1.75 4.26
N ARG A 170 -8.42 1.63 3.35
CA ARG A 170 -7.22 2.45 3.33
C ARG A 170 -6.95 2.91 1.91
N VAL A 171 -6.86 4.21 1.71
CA VAL A 171 -6.58 4.85 0.42
C VAL A 171 -5.27 5.61 0.52
N VAL A 172 -4.34 5.37 -0.40
CA VAL A 172 -3.03 6.03 -0.45
C VAL A 172 -2.67 6.29 -1.91
N GLY A 173 -2.22 7.50 -2.20
CA GLY A 173 -1.81 7.89 -3.56
C GLY A 173 -2.98 7.94 -4.54
N GLU A 174 -2.67 7.79 -5.82
CA GLU A 174 -3.67 7.69 -6.89
C GLU A 174 -4.55 6.48 -6.66
N ASN A 175 -5.84 6.63 -6.82
CA ASN A 175 -6.80 5.58 -6.54
C ASN A 175 -8.14 5.81 -7.25
N LEU A 176 -8.85 4.72 -7.52
CA LEU A 176 -10.18 4.74 -8.13
C LEU A 176 -11.05 3.66 -7.48
N GLY A 177 -12.16 4.07 -6.90
CA GLY A 177 -13.16 3.18 -6.33
C GLY A 177 -14.29 2.93 -7.33
N TYR A 178 -14.87 1.71 -7.29
CA TYR A 178 -16.06 1.36 -8.03
C TYR A 178 -17.11 0.77 -7.11
N LEU A 179 -18.35 1.15 -7.33
CA LEU A 179 -19.53 0.52 -6.76
C LEU A 179 -20.26 -0.23 -7.87
N ALA A 180 -20.51 -1.51 -7.67
CA ALA A 180 -21.26 -2.33 -8.61
C ALA A 180 -22.70 -2.48 -8.14
N ARG A 181 -23.66 -2.33 -9.08
CA ARG A 181 -25.09 -2.50 -8.88
C ARG A 181 -25.68 -3.46 -9.90
N ASP A 182 -26.66 -4.22 -9.48
CA ASP A 182 -27.43 -5.06 -10.38
C ASP A 182 -28.45 -4.26 -11.19
N GLY A 183 -29.21 -4.95 -12.06
CA GLY A 183 -30.27 -4.37 -12.89
C GLY A 183 -31.38 -3.70 -12.10
N ALA A 184 -31.64 -4.13 -10.86
CA ALA A 184 -32.62 -3.54 -9.96
C ALA A 184 -32.05 -2.36 -9.14
N GLY A 185 -30.78 -2.01 -9.33
CA GLY A 185 -30.12 -0.90 -8.62
C GLY A 185 -29.58 -1.26 -7.23
N ARG A 186 -29.61 -2.53 -6.83
CA ARG A 186 -29.08 -2.99 -5.55
C ARG A 186 -27.56 -3.04 -5.59
N ASP A 187 -26.90 -2.54 -4.55
CA ASP A 187 -25.44 -2.62 -4.41
C ASP A 187 -25.03 -4.11 -4.26
N VAL A 188 -24.06 -4.56 -5.04
CA VAL A 188 -23.62 -5.97 -5.05
C VAL A 188 -22.13 -6.14 -4.76
N ALA A 189 -21.29 -5.14 -5.07
CA ALA A 189 -19.85 -5.25 -4.81
C ALA A 189 -19.16 -3.87 -4.75
N CYS A 190 -17.99 -3.86 -4.11
CA CYS A 190 -17.08 -2.72 -4.06
C CYS A 190 -15.69 -3.12 -4.54
N LEU A 191 -15.06 -2.29 -5.37
CA LEU A 191 -13.68 -2.44 -5.78
C LEU A 191 -12.89 -1.16 -5.49
N LEU A 192 -11.61 -1.32 -5.19
CA LEU A 192 -10.67 -0.21 -5.05
C LEU A 192 -9.37 -0.56 -5.75
N PHE A 193 -8.99 0.29 -6.67
CA PHE A 193 -7.68 0.27 -7.30
C PHE A 193 -6.84 1.43 -6.76
N GLY A 194 -5.57 1.21 -6.56
CA GLY A 194 -4.61 2.19 -6.07
C GLY A 194 -3.30 2.10 -6.83
N ALA A 195 -2.35 2.97 -6.48
CA ALA A 195 -1.01 2.93 -7.06
C ALA A 195 -0.35 1.56 -6.86
N ALA A 196 0.44 1.13 -7.84
CA ALA A 196 1.18 -0.12 -7.82
C ALA A 196 2.16 -0.23 -6.65
N ALA A 197 2.52 -1.45 -6.28
CA ALA A 197 3.62 -1.68 -5.35
C ALA A 197 4.95 -1.19 -5.97
N TRP A 198 5.71 -0.37 -5.21
CA TRP A 198 6.98 0.19 -5.71
C TRP A 198 7.96 -0.87 -6.19
N GLN A 199 8.09 -1.97 -5.45
CA GLN A 199 8.91 -3.12 -5.81
C GLN A 199 8.06 -4.39 -5.73
N CYS A 200 8.03 -5.13 -6.82
CA CYS A 200 7.38 -6.42 -6.92
C CYS A 200 8.21 -7.32 -7.87
N GLY A 201 9.15 -8.07 -7.29
CA GLY A 201 10.08 -8.88 -8.06
C GLY A 201 9.43 -9.82 -9.09
N PRO A 202 8.34 -10.56 -8.74
CA PRO A 202 7.63 -11.38 -9.72
C PRO A 202 7.06 -10.59 -10.89
N ARG A 203 6.39 -9.45 -10.63
CA ARG A 203 5.90 -8.55 -11.68
C ARG A 203 7.05 -8.04 -12.56
N ASP A 204 8.10 -7.49 -11.93
CA ASP A 204 9.20 -6.84 -12.64
C ASP A 204 9.92 -7.85 -13.55
N ARG A 205 10.09 -9.12 -13.11
CA ARG A 205 10.62 -10.21 -13.95
C ARG A 205 9.70 -10.58 -15.11
N THR A 206 8.40 -10.69 -14.86
CA THR A 206 7.42 -11.03 -15.90
C THR A 206 7.36 -9.95 -16.97
N LEU A 207 7.44 -8.69 -16.59
CA LEU A 207 7.44 -7.55 -17.50
C LEU A 207 8.85 -7.23 -18.05
N ARG A 208 9.87 -7.96 -17.61
CA ARG A 208 11.28 -7.79 -17.99
C ARG A 208 11.79 -6.35 -17.73
N TRP A 209 11.30 -5.74 -16.66
CA TRP A 209 11.66 -4.36 -16.33
C TRP A 209 13.00 -4.28 -15.60
N SER A 210 13.88 -3.44 -16.11
CA SER A 210 15.00 -2.87 -15.36
C SER A 210 14.53 -1.94 -14.24
N SER A 211 15.45 -1.47 -13.43
CA SER A 211 15.14 -0.47 -12.38
C SER A 211 14.72 0.87 -12.97
N GLU A 212 15.24 1.24 -14.12
CA GLU A 212 14.92 2.45 -14.88
C GLU A 212 13.52 2.34 -15.48
N GLU A 213 13.25 1.31 -16.26
CA GLU A 213 11.95 1.05 -16.89
C GLU A 213 10.83 0.96 -15.84
N ARG A 214 11.08 0.32 -14.70
CA ARG A 214 10.11 0.32 -13.60
C ARG A 214 9.79 1.74 -13.10
N ARG A 215 10.78 2.64 -12.97
CA ARG A 215 10.52 4.02 -12.52
C ARG A 215 9.65 4.78 -13.50
N GLU A 216 9.83 4.55 -14.77
CA GLU A 216 9.09 5.20 -15.85
C GLU A 216 7.68 4.65 -16.02
N GLN A 217 7.54 3.32 -15.97
CA GLN A 217 6.31 2.63 -16.34
C GLN A 217 5.39 2.31 -15.15
N LEU A 218 5.88 2.44 -13.91
CA LEU A 218 5.12 2.05 -12.72
C LEU A 218 3.80 2.84 -12.56
N ALA A 219 3.75 4.08 -13.04
CA ALA A 219 2.54 4.89 -13.03
C ALA A 219 1.43 4.30 -13.92
N GLN A 220 1.78 3.46 -14.89
CA GLN A 220 0.84 2.79 -15.80
C GLN A 220 0.33 1.45 -15.23
N VAL A 221 0.61 1.16 -13.95
CA VAL A 221 0.13 -0.03 -13.26
C VAL A 221 -0.78 0.37 -12.10
N ALA A 222 -1.99 -0.17 -12.04
CA ALA A 222 -2.86 -0.02 -10.88
C ALA A 222 -3.03 -1.35 -10.11
N ASN A 223 -3.05 -1.25 -8.79
CA ASN A 223 -3.20 -2.38 -7.89
C ASN A 223 -4.64 -2.49 -7.39
N ASN A 224 -5.31 -3.61 -7.65
CA ASN A 224 -6.59 -3.92 -7.03
C ASN A 224 -6.38 -4.24 -5.54
N THR A 225 -6.46 -3.19 -4.72
CA THR A 225 -6.15 -3.25 -3.28
C THR A 225 -7.30 -3.74 -2.43
N ARG A 226 -8.55 -3.61 -2.92
CA ARG A 226 -9.77 -4.09 -2.26
C ARG A 226 -10.73 -4.61 -3.32
N PHE A 227 -11.25 -5.79 -3.04
CA PHE A 227 -12.36 -6.37 -3.79
C PHE A 227 -13.31 -7.07 -2.81
N LEU A 228 -14.54 -6.64 -2.77
CA LEU A 228 -15.58 -7.11 -1.86
C LEU A 228 -16.85 -7.37 -2.63
N ILE A 229 -17.27 -8.63 -2.69
CA ILE A 229 -18.68 -8.97 -2.94
C ILE A 229 -19.40 -8.79 -1.61
N LEU A 230 -20.51 -8.08 -1.60
CA LEU A 230 -21.22 -7.80 -0.35
C LEU A 230 -21.72 -9.11 0.30
N PRO A 231 -21.64 -9.26 1.64
CA PRO A 231 -21.83 -10.54 2.31
C PRO A 231 -23.19 -11.21 2.06
N TRP A 232 -24.21 -10.43 1.78
CA TRP A 232 -25.57 -10.90 1.48
C TRP A 232 -25.77 -11.31 0.01
N VAL A 233 -24.76 -11.13 -0.86
CA VAL A 233 -24.83 -11.45 -2.30
C VAL A 233 -24.13 -12.77 -2.58
N ARG A 234 -24.90 -13.78 -3.00
CA ARG A 234 -24.40 -15.12 -3.32
C ARG A 234 -24.68 -15.45 -4.77
N VAL A 235 -23.84 -14.99 -5.66
CA VAL A 235 -23.97 -15.13 -7.11
C VAL A 235 -22.70 -15.69 -7.71
N SER A 236 -22.81 -16.87 -8.32
CA SER A 236 -21.68 -17.51 -8.99
C SER A 236 -21.18 -16.65 -10.14
N HIS A 237 -19.86 -16.64 -10.36
CA HIS A 237 -19.20 -15.91 -11.45
C HIS A 237 -19.30 -14.37 -11.39
N LEU A 238 -20.01 -13.79 -10.42
CA LEU A 238 -20.16 -12.35 -10.30
C LEU A 238 -18.79 -11.66 -10.17
N ALA A 239 -17.89 -12.19 -9.35
CA ALA A 239 -16.59 -11.58 -9.11
C ALA A 239 -15.75 -11.48 -10.40
N SER A 240 -15.61 -12.57 -11.16
CA SER A 240 -14.88 -12.55 -12.44
C SER A 240 -15.56 -11.67 -13.50
N HIS A 241 -16.89 -11.66 -13.53
CA HIS A 241 -17.66 -10.77 -14.40
C HIS A 241 -17.36 -9.29 -14.11
N LEU A 242 -17.35 -8.91 -12.83
CA LEU A 242 -17.03 -7.53 -12.41
C LEU A 242 -15.59 -7.14 -12.75
N LEU A 243 -14.61 -8.02 -12.52
CA LEU A 243 -13.22 -7.78 -12.92
C LEU A 243 -13.09 -7.52 -14.41
N GLY A 244 -13.77 -8.32 -15.24
CA GLY A 244 -13.79 -8.12 -16.68
C GLY A 244 -14.48 -6.81 -17.10
N ARG A 245 -15.54 -6.38 -16.39
CA ARG A 245 -16.18 -5.09 -16.65
C ARG A 245 -15.32 -3.89 -16.29
N VAL A 246 -14.63 -3.96 -15.14
CA VAL A 246 -13.68 -2.92 -14.73
C VAL A 246 -12.50 -2.84 -15.68
N ALA A 247 -11.93 -3.98 -16.08
CA ALA A 247 -10.77 -4.02 -16.99
C ALA A 247 -11.03 -3.29 -18.32
N ARG A 248 -12.28 -3.28 -18.81
CA ARG A 248 -12.66 -2.59 -20.06
C ARG A 248 -12.72 -1.07 -19.94
N ARG A 249 -12.77 -0.51 -18.75
CA ARG A 249 -12.96 0.94 -18.55
C ARG A 249 -11.92 1.63 -17.71
N ILE A 250 -11.22 0.91 -16.82
CA ILE A 250 -10.38 1.51 -15.80
C ILE A 250 -9.28 2.40 -16.34
N SER A 251 -8.69 2.08 -17.49
CA SER A 251 -7.64 2.92 -18.11
C SER A 251 -8.19 4.27 -18.56
N ALA A 252 -9.38 4.30 -19.14
CA ALA A 252 -10.05 5.54 -19.53
C ALA A 252 -10.50 6.37 -18.31
N ASP A 253 -11.06 5.71 -17.29
CA ASP A 253 -11.46 6.36 -16.03
C ASP A 253 -10.24 6.94 -15.30
N TRP A 254 -9.10 6.25 -15.33
CA TRP A 254 -7.85 6.69 -14.72
C TRP A 254 -7.25 7.88 -15.48
N LEU A 255 -7.27 7.80 -16.81
CA LEU A 255 -6.86 8.91 -17.69
C LEU A 255 -7.68 10.17 -17.40
N GLY A 256 -9.00 10.04 -17.30
CA GLY A 256 -9.89 11.16 -16.97
C GLY A 256 -9.63 11.78 -15.60
N LYS A 257 -9.13 11.01 -14.62
CA LYS A 257 -8.89 11.50 -13.26
C LYS A 257 -7.47 12.02 -13.05
N TYR A 258 -6.46 11.41 -13.67
CA TYR A 258 -5.04 11.64 -13.37
C TYR A 258 -4.21 12.10 -14.57
N GLY A 259 -4.78 12.16 -15.76
CA GLY A 259 -4.09 12.62 -16.96
C GLY A 259 -3.19 11.57 -17.63
N HIS A 260 -3.17 10.33 -17.13
CA HIS A 260 -2.45 9.21 -17.75
C HIS A 260 -3.28 7.94 -17.71
N GLY A 261 -3.08 7.06 -18.69
CA GLY A 261 -3.75 5.76 -18.75
C GLY A 261 -3.02 4.67 -17.97
N LEU A 262 -3.61 3.47 -18.02
CA LEU A 262 -3.02 2.27 -17.44
C LEU A 262 -2.79 1.22 -18.53
N ASP A 263 -1.69 0.50 -18.44
CA ASP A 263 -1.34 -0.66 -19.28
C ASP A 263 -1.54 -1.98 -18.55
N TRP A 264 -1.40 -1.96 -17.22
CA TRP A 264 -1.44 -3.16 -16.39
C TRP A 264 -2.26 -2.99 -15.12
N LEU A 265 -2.87 -4.09 -14.71
CA LEU A 265 -3.43 -4.24 -13.37
C LEU A 265 -2.65 -5.31 -12.61
N GLU A 266 -2.42 -5.08 -11.31
CA GLU A 266 -1.87 -6.07 -10.40
C GLU A 266 -2.78 -6.30 -9.20
N THR A 267 -2.64 -7.44 -8.54
CA THR A 267 -3.28 -7.70 -7.24
C THR A 267 -2.45 -8.68 -6.40
N PHE A 268 -2.65 -8.61 -5.08
CA PHE A 268 -1.98 -9.45 -4.09
C PHE A 268 -3.03 -10.20 -3.27
N VAL A 269 -3.17 -11.50 -3.52
CA VAL A 269 -4.18 -12.37 -2.92
C VAL A 269 -3.54 -13.16 -1.77
N GLU A 270 -4.04 -12.99 -0.55
CA GLU A 270 -3.59 -13.71 0.65
C GLU A 270 -3.97 -15.19 0.54
N ARG A 271 -2.97 -16.07 0.43
CA ARG A 271 -3.16 -17.50 0.13
C ARG A 271 -3.95 -18.26 1.19
N ASP A 272 -3.73 -17.93 2.45
CA ASP A 272 -4.37 -18.60 3.57
C ASP A 272 -5.87 -18.29 3.66
N ARG A 273 -6.31 -17.24 2.94
CA ARG A 273 -7.71 -16.79 2.92
C ARG A 273 -8.42 -17.04 1.62
N PHE A 274 -7.70 -16.95 0.49
CA PHE A 274 -8.33 -16.90 -0.83
C PHE A 274 -7.52 -17.67 -1.87
N ARG A 275 -8.20 -18.41 -2.74
CA ARG A 275 -7.59 -19.19 -3.84
C ARG A 275 -7.33 -18.37 -5.11
N GLY A 276 -7.77 -17.12 -5.18
CA GLY A 276 -7.63 -16.27 -6.36
C GLY A 276 -8.41 -16.76 -7.60
N SER A 277 -9.42 -17.62 -7.41
CA SER A 277 -10.19 -18.23 -8.50
C SER A 277 -10.87 -17.20 -9.41
N CYS A 278 -11.40 -16.11 -8.83
CA CYS A 278 -12.04 -15.05 -9.60
C CYS A 278 -11.08 -14.30 -10.53
N TYR A 279 -9.82 -14.14 -10.12
CA TYR A 279 -8.79 -13.50 -10.96
C TYR A 279 -8.42 -14.43 -12.13
N ARG A 280 -8.17 -15.73 -11.86
CA ARG A 280 -7.93 -16.71 -12.93
C ARG A 280 -9.10 -16.79 -13.91
N ALA A 281 -10.32 -16.84 -13.41
CA ALA A 281 -11.53 -16.85 -14.24
C ALA A 281 -11.74 -15.54 -15.05
N ALA A 282 -11.12 -14.44 -14.63
CA ALA A 282 -11.08 -13.17 -15.35
C ALA A 282 -9.81 -12.98 -16.20
N ASN A 283 -9.09 -14.08 -16.49
CA ASN A 283 -7.88 -14.12 -17.32
C ASN A 283 -6.68 -13.31 -16.76
N TRP A 284 -6.62 -13.15 -15.42
CA TRP A 284 -5.43 -12.62 -14.79
C TRP A 284 -4.37 -13.71 -14.67
N GLN A 285 -3.15 -13.39 -15.04
CA GLN A 285 -2.02 -14.30 -15.01
C GLN A 285 -1.38 -14.31 -13.61
N TRP A 286 -1.21 -15.51 -13.02
CA TRP A 286 -0.39 -15.68 -11.84
C TRP A 286 1.09 -15.52 -12.21
N VAL A 287 1.84 -14.68 -11.49
CA VAL A 287 3.24 -14.36 -11.81
C VAL A 287 4.20 -14.68 -10.66
N GLY A 288 3.70 -15.15 -9.54
CA GLY A 288 4.52 -15.55 -8.39
C GLY A 288 3.91 -15.18 -7.06
N GLN A 289 4.76 -15.10 -6.03
CA GLN A 289 4.37 -14.90 -4.65
C GLN A 289 5.21 -13.82 -3.98
N THR A 290 4.67 -13.20 -2.93
CA THR A 290 5.44 -12.37 -2.01
C THR A 290 6.32 -13.26 -1.11
N GLN A 291 7.39 -12.68 -0.57
CA GLN A 291 8.32 -13.41 0.30
C GLN A 291 7.88 -13.45 1.77
N GLY A 292 6.69 -13.00 2.12
CA GLY A 292 6.23 -12.95 3.51
C GLY A 292 6.97 -11.91 4.37
N ARG A 293 7.60 -10.91 3.77
CA ARG A 293 8.38 -9.88 4.46
C ARG A 293 7.63 -8.55 4.53
N SER A 294 7.76 -7.85 5.66
CA SER A 294 7.26 -6.47 5.80
C SER A 294 8.21 -5.47 5.13
N ARG A 295 7.65 -4.36 4.61
CA ARG A 295 8.43 -3.29 3.94
C ARG A 295 9.51 -2.65 4.81
N GLN A 296 9.33 -2.66 6.13
CA GLN A 296 10.20 -1.98 7.10
C GLN A 296 10.99 -2.93 7.97
N ASP A 297 10.79 -4.24 7.78
CA ASP A 297 11.46 -5.27 8.55
C ASP A 297 12.83 -5.59 7.93
N ARG A 298 13.85 -4.85 8.36
CA ARG A 298 15.24 -5.05 7.94
C ARG A 298 15.88 -6.29 8.58
N GLU A 299 15.34 -6.73 9.70
CA GLU A 299 15.86 -7.84 10.51
C GLU A 299 15.15 -9.17 10.23
N HIS A 300 14.18 -9.16 9.30
CA HIS A 300 13.39 -10.34 8.91
C HIS A 300 12.64 -11.03 10.06
N THR A 301 12.28 -10.28 11.09
CA THR A 301 11.59 -10.77 12.29
C THR A 301 10.07 -10.77 12.15
N CYS A 302 9.52 -9.96 11.25
CA CYS A 302 8.08 -9.82 11.06
C CYS A 302 7.59 -10.70 9.92
N GLN A 303 6.90 -11.80 10.25
CA GLN A 303 6.23 -12.63 9.26
C GLN A 303 4.90 -12.00 8.85
N VAL A 304 4.73 -11.70 7.57
CA VAL A 304 3.45 -11.30 6.97
C VAL A 304 2.94 -12.39 6.05
N PRO A 305 1.60 -12.55 5.91
CA PRO A 305 1.04 -13.60 5.06
C PRO A 305 1.59 -13.57 3.63
N ILE A 306 1.90 -14.75 3.10
CA ILE A 306 2.32 -14.92 1.71
C ILE A 306 1.11 -14.63 0.81
N LYS A 307 1.33 -13.85 -0.25
CA LYS A 307 0.29 -13.49 -1.21
C LYS A 307 0.68 -13.93 -2.61
N ASP A 308 -0.27 -14.53 -3.30
CA ASP A 308 -0.17 -14.76 -4.74
C ASP A 308 -0.32 -13.44 -5.49
N ILE A 309 0.49 -13.26 -6.52
CA ILE A 309 0.52 -12.05 -7.33
C ILE A 309 -0.07 -12.38 -8.70
N TYR A 310 -1.06 -11.60 -9.09
CA TYR A 310 -1.68 -11.71 -10.41
C TYR A 310 -1.49 -10.41 -11.18
N LEU A 311 -1.28 -10.53 -12.49
CA LEU A 311 -1.23 -9.42 -13.45
C LEU A 311 -2.32 -9.58 -14.51
N TYR A 312 -2.80 -8.46 -15.01
CA TYR A 312 -3.72 -8.38 -16.14
C TYR A 312 -3.29 -7.27 -17.09
N ALA A 313 -3.14 -7.59 -18.36
CA ALA A 313 -2.80 -6.65 -19.43
C ALA A 313 -4.04 -5.89 -19.91
N LEU A 314 -3.98 -4.57 -19.95
CA LEU A 314 -5.00 -3.68 -20.47
C LEU A 314 -4.63 -3.27 -21.91
N GLY A 315 -5.34 -3.77 -22.91
CA GLY A 315 -5.13 -3.38 -24.31
C GLY A 315 -4.07 -4.15 -25.10
N GLY A 316 -3.94 -3.87 -26.39
CA GLY A 316 -3.15 -4.67 -27.35
C GLY A 316 -1.62 -4.54 -27.27
N ARG A 317 -1.06 -3.58 -26.54
CA ARG A 317 0.41 -3.43 -26.35
C ARG A 317 1.02 -4.45 -25.39
N ALA A 318 0.22 -4.96 -24.46
CA ALA A 318 0.68 -5.89 -23.43
C ALA A 318 0.68 -7.37 -23.88
N ARG A 319 0.32 -7.68 -25.14
CA ARG A 319 0.30 -9.05 -25.70
C ARG A 319 1.49 -9.35 -26.63
N ARG A 320 2.50 -8.46 -26.68
CA ARG A 320 3.71 -8.70 -27.49
C ARG A 320 4.90 -9.07 -26.62
#